data_15ae6a132f1f683f369357b28e8d17ea
#
_entry.id   15ae6a132f1f683f369357b28e8d17ea
#
_cell.length_a   1.000
_cell.length_b   1.000
_cell.length_c   1.000
_cell.angle_alpha   90.00
_cell.angle_beta   90.00
_cell.angle_gamma   90.00
#
_symmetry.space_group_name_H-M   'P 1'
#
loop_
_entity.id
_entity.type
_entity.pdbx_description
1 polymer ?
#
loop_
_entity_poly.entity_id
_entity_poly.type
_entity_poly.pdbx_seq_one_letter_code
_entity_poly.pdbx_strand_id
1 'polypeptide(L)'
;MKAPARLACLALTACCSMTAHAQDPEACRTVHFADIGWTDIAATTALASTVFDGLGYKPVKTVASIPIALTGIKSKQIDVFLGDWQPSMDPVAEPFVKAGTVKVLSTPNLTGAKYTLAVPTYEYDAGLKSFADIAKFGDKLQHKIYGIEPGNDGNALVKKMIDSNQFNLKDFKLVESSEAGMLVEVNRAVRNKEWVVFLGWDPHPMNIQLKMTYLTGGDDVFGPNYGEAKVYTMVPPDYLTRCPNAGQVVTNLKFTPGIENQVMESITTDKKEANVAAKEWLKHNPGVLTQWLAGVKTFDGKEALPAVKSYLATQ
;
A
#
# COMPACT_ATOMS: atom_id res chain seq x y z
N MET A 1 15.86 -64.25 56.58
CA MET A 1 15.38 -64.20 55.20
C MET A 1 15.35 -62.74 54.80
N LYS A 2 16.25 -62.31 53.92
CA LYS A 2 16.42 -60.93 53.50
C LYS A 2 15.77 -60.75 52.14
N ALA A 3 14.80 -59.84 52.00
CA ALA A 3 14.18 -59.47 50.75
C ALA A 3 15.04 -58.37 50.02
N PRO A 4 15.21 -58.45 48.70
CA PRO A 4 15.94 -57.36 47.93
C PRO A 4 15.02 -56.22 47.54
N ALA A 5 15.48 -55.03 47.81
CA ALA A 5 14.87 -53.79 47.37
C ALA A 5 15.05 -53.62 45.82
N ARG A 6 13.95 -53.43 45.10
CA ARG A 6 13.97 -53.07 43.67
C ARG A 6 14.04 -51.58 43.53
N LEU A 7 15.15 -51.05 42.98
CA LEU A 7 15.28 -49.68 42.52
C LEU A 7 14.51 -49.52 41.19
N ALA A 8 13.48 -48.72 41.20
CA ALA A 8 12.81 -48.29 39.98
C ALA A 8 13.48 -47.01 39.46
N CYS A 9 14.21 -47.08 38.33
CA CYS A 9 14.69 -45.91 37.60
C CYS A 9 13.53 -45.26 36.83
N LEU A 10 13.07 -44.12 37.28
CA LEU A 10 12.20 -43.25 36.47
C LEU A 10 13.08 -42.52 35.42
N ALA A 11 12.96 -42.91 34.15
CA ALA A 11 13.49 -42.17 33.04
C ALA A 11 12.57 -40.98 32.75
N LEU A 12 13.02 -39.75 33.11
CA LEU A 12 12.37 -38.50 32.68
C LEU A 12 12.66 -38.32 31.20
N THR A 13 11.67 -38.59 30.35
CA THR A 13 11.70 -38.20 28.93
C THR A 13 11.38 -36.70 28.83
N ALA A 14 12.41 -35.88 28.66
CA ALA A 14 12.25 -34.48 28.35
C ALA A 14 11.70 -34.36 26.93
N CYS A 15 10.38 -34.13 26.78
CA CYS A 15 9.78 -33.69 25.52
C CYS A 15 10.24 -32.28 25.21
N CYS A 16 11.30 -32.16 24.40
CA CYS A 16 11.57 -30.89 23.72
C CYS A 16 10.40 -30.59 22.77
N SER A 17 9.51 -29.71 23.20
CA SER A 17 8.48 -29.14 22.34
C SER A 17 9.20 -28.27 21.29
N MET A 18 9.62 -28.87 20.18
CA MET A 18 9.95 -28.13 18.98
C MET A 18 8.66 -27.40 18.55
N THR A 19 8.62 -26.09 18.64
CA THR A 19 7.62 -25.27 17.98
C THR A 19 7.80 -25.50 16.48
N ALA A 20 7.12 -26.51 15.93
CA ALA A 20 7.01 -26.68 14.50
C ALA A 20 6.28 -25.44 13.98
N HIS A 21 6.99 -24.51 13.35
CA HIS A 21 6.36 -23.50 12.51
C HIS A 21 5.61 -24.29 11.44
N ALA A 22 4.30 -24.20 11.46
CA ALA A 22 3.47 -24.94 10.53
C ALA A 22 3.81 -24.45 9.11
N GLN A 23 4.27 -25.38 8.27
CA GLN A 23 4.45 -25.16 6.86
C GLN A 23 3.10 -24.82 6.25
N ASP A 24 3.06 -23.80 5.38
CA ASP A 24 1.82 -23.43 4.71
C ASP A 24 1.30 -24.58 3.85
N PRO A 25 -0.01 -24.82 3.82
CA PRO A 25 -0.62 -25.81 2.93
C PRO A 25 -0.44 -25.41 1.46
N GLU A 26 -0.50 -26.37 0.52
CA GLU A 26 -0.31 -26.12 -0.91
C GLU A 26 -1.28 -25.05 -1.46
N ALA A 27 -2.48 -24.91 -0.90
CA ALA A 27 -3.44 -23.88 -1.24
C ALA A 27 -2.92 -22.44 -0.97
N CYS A 28 -1.90 -22.28 -0.14
CA CYS A 28 -1.25 -21.00 0.15
C CYS A 28 -0.04 -20.72 -0.75
N ARG A 29 0.33 -21.65 -1.63
CA ARG A 29 1.49 -21.46 -2.51
C ARG A 29 1.31 -20.26 -3.45
N THR A 30 0.11 -20.07 -3.99
CA THR A 30 -0.23 -18.89 -4.77
C THR A 30 -0.73 -17.79 -3.84
N VAL A 31 -0.15 -16.59 -3.97
CA VAL A 31 -0.54 -15.41 -3.18
C VAL A 31 -1.06 -14.36 -4.14
N HIS A 32 -2.35 -14.05 -4.05
CA HIS A 32 -3.02 -13.09 -4.92
C HIS A 32 -2.99 -11.70 -4.31
N PHE A 33 -2.27 -10.78 -4.96
CA PHE A 33 -2.19 -9.37 -4.59
C PHE A 33 -3.17 -8.52 -5.40
N ALA A 34 -3.86 -7.58 -4.75
CA ALA A 34 -4.55 -6.51 -5.46
C ALA A 34 -3.55 -5.46 -5.94
N ASP A 35 -3.72 -5.04 -7.20
CA ASP A 35 -3.01 -3.90 -7.80
C ASP A 35 -4.07 -2.92 -8.32
N ILE A 36 -4.09 -1.71 -7.78
CA ILE A 36 -5.10 -0.70 -8.12
C ILE A 36 -4.63 0.18 -9.30
N GLY A 37 -3.40 -0.02 -9.76
CA GLY A 37 -2.79 0.74 -10.84
C GLY A 37 -2.09 2.02 -10.36
N TRP A 38 -1.88 2.18 -9.04
CA TRP A 38 -1.07 3.25 -8.49
C TRP A 38 0.40 2.84 -8.46
N THR A 39 1.29 3.81 -8.68
CA THR A 39 2.73 3.53 -8.77
C THR A 39 3.31 3.05 -7.44
N ASP A 40 2.82 3.53 -6.29
CA ASP A 40 3.22 3.07 -4.96
C ASP A 40 2.81 1.61 -4.71
N ILE A 41 1.57 1.24 -5.10
CA ILE A 41 1.10 -0.14 -4.99
C ILE A 41 1.84 -1.07 -5.96
N ALA A 42 2.16 -0.59 -7.17
CA ALA A 42 2.99 -1.35 -8.09
C ALA A 42 4.39 -1.61 -7.49
N ALA A 43 4.98 -0.62 -6.82
CA ALA A 43 6.29 -0.72 -6.17
C ALA A 43 6.26 -1.67 -4.96
N THR A 44 5.33 -1.47 -4.02
CA THR A 44 5.23 -2.27 -2.79
C THR A 44 4.82 -3.71 -3.07
N THR A 45 3.88 -3.92 -4.01
CA THR A 45 3.48 -5.26 -4.46
C THR A 45 4.63 -5.98 -5.17
N ALA A 46 5.44 -5.27 -5.97
CA ALA A 46 6.60 -5.87 -6.62
C ALA A 46 7.71 -6.25 -5.62
N LEU A 47 7.96 -5.42 -4.60
CA LEU A 47 8.88 -5.75 -3.51
C LEU A 47 8.41 -7.00 -2.77
N ALA A 48 7.13 -7.04 -2.37
CA ALA A 48 6.53 -8.21 -1.71
C ALA A 48 6.61 -9.45 -2.61
N SER A 49 6.20 -9.34 -3.88
CA SER A 49 6.23 -10.44 -4.84
C SER A 49 7.63 -11.01 -5.01
N THR A 50 8.65 -10.15 -5.12
CA THR A 50 10.05 -10.59 -5.23
C THR A 50 10.51 -11.40 -4.01
N VAL A 51 10.07 -11.02 -2.81
CA VAL A 51 10.34 -11.80 -1.59
C VAL A 51 9.62 -13.14 -1.62
N PHE A 52 8.34 -13.16 -2.00
CA PHE A 52 7.55 -14.39 -2.12
C PHE A 52 8.12 -15.35 -3.16
N ASP A 53 8.58 -14.86 -4.32
CA ASP A 53 9.28 -15.67 -5.32
C ASP A 53 10.52 -16.33 -4.73
N GLY A 54 11.36 -15.55 -4.02
CA GLY A 54 12.56 -16.07 -3.36
C GLY A 54 12.28 -17.09 -2.24
N LEU A 55 11.07 -17.07 -1.68
CA LEU A 55 10.59 -18.03 -0.70
C LEU A 55 9.95 -19.28 -1.33
N GLY A 56 9.78 -19.32 -2.66
CA GLY A 56 9.19 -20.45 -3.38
C GLY A 56 7.66 -20.43 -3.46
N TYR A 57 7.04 -19.30 -3.18
CA TYR A 57 5.62 -19.04 -3.47
C TYR A 57 5.44 -18.59 -4.94
N LYS A 58 4.18 -18.39 -5.32
CA LYS A 58 3.77 -17.89 -6.64
C LYS A 58 2.93 -16.63 -6.47
N PRO A 59 3.52 -15.43 -6.39
CA PRO A 59 2.75 -14.21 -6.32
C PRO A 59 2.05 -13.93 -7.65
N VAL A 60 0.78 -13.55 -7.57
CA VAL A 60 -0.05 -13.18 -8.72
C VAL A 60 -0.67 -11.81 -8.45
N LYS A 61 -0.50 -10.88 -9.38
CA LYS A 61 -1.13 -9.56 -9.32
C LYS A 61 -2.46 -9.57 -10.05
N THR A 62 -3.48 -9.03 -9.43
CA THR A 62 -4.81 -8.84 -9.99
C THR A 62 -5.13 -7.35 -10.03
N VAL A 63 -5.21 -6.79 -11.23
CA VAL A 63 -5.61 -5.39 -11.41
C VAL A 63 -7.09 -5.24 -11.13
N ALA A 64 -7.46 -4.33 -10.23
CA ALA A 64 -8.82 -4.14 -9.77
C ALA A 64 -9.03 -2.70 -9.27
N SER A 65 -10.27 -2.19 -9.29
CA SER A 65 -10.61 -0.99 -8.51
C SER A 65 -10.72 -1.33 -7.01
N ILE A 66 -10.69 -0.31 -6.14
CA ILE A 66 -10.80 -0.50 -4.68
C ILE A 66 -12.04 -1.36 -4.32
N PRO A 67 -13.27 -1.06 -4.79
CA PRO A 67 -14.44 -1.88 -4.46
C PRO A 67 -14.33 -3.33 -4.93
N ILE A 68 -13.70 -3.56 -6.10
CA ILE A 68 -13.47 -4.91 -6.63
C ILE A 68 -12.42 -5.64 -5.77
N ALA A 69 -11.34 -4.96 -5.38
CA ALA A 69 -10.31 -5.52 -4.51
C ALA A 69 -10.90 -5.96 -3.15
N LEU A 70 -11.70 -5.10 -2.49
CA LEU A 70 -12.38 -5.43 -1.24
C LEU A 70 -13.35 -6.61 -1.38
N THR A 71 -14.08 -6.67 -2.49
CA THR A 71 -14.97 -7.81 -2.82
C THR A 71 -14.15 -9.08 -3.06
N GLY A 72 -13.00 -8.97 -3.72
CA GLY A 72 -12.05 -10.07 -3.94
C GLY A 72 -11.48 -10.61 -2.63
N ILE A 73 -11.13 -9.74 -1.68
CA ILE A 73 -10.69 -10.14 -0.33
C ILE A 73 -11.82 -10.86 0.40
N LYS A 74 -13.03 -10.31 0.39
CA LYS A 74 -14.23 -10.93 0.98
C LYS A 74 -14.48 -12.33 0.41
N SER A 75 -14.30 -12.52 -0.88
CA SER A 75 -14.50 -13.81 -1.57
C SER A 75 -13.26 -14.71 -1.57
N LYS A 76 -12.16 -14.26 -0.95
CA LYS A 76 -10.86 -14.95 -0.89
C LYS A 76 -10.23 -15.20 -2.27
N GLN A 77 -10.57 -14.40 -3.26
CA GLN A 77 -9.92 -14.37 -4.58
C GLN A 77 -8.69 -13.46 -4.58
N ILE A 78 -8.60 -12.55 -3.60
CA ILE A 78 -7.46 -11.72 -3.30
C ILE A 78 -7.03 -12.04 -1.86
N ASP A 79 -5.74 -12.27 -1.67
CA ASP A 79 -5.15 -12.61 -0.37
C ASP A 79 -4.58 -11.37 0.33
N VAL A 80 -4.02 -10.42 -0.42
CA VAL A 80 -3.30 -9.28 0.13
C VAL A 80 -3.57 -8.01 -0.67
N PHE A 81 -3.89 -6.94 0.03
CA PHE A 81 -3.89 -5.58 -0.50
C PHE A 81 -3.05 -4.69 0.42
N LEU A 82 -2.01 -4.05 -0.13
CA LEU A 82 -1.01 -3.29 0.62
C LEU A 82 -1.32 -1.79 0.73
N GLY A 83 -2.46 -1.34 0.16
CA GLY A 83 -2.75 0.06 -0.07
C GLY A 83 -4.00 0.60 0.65
N ASP A 84 -4.26 0.20 1.88
CA ASP A 84 -5.33 0.78 2.70
C ASP A 84 -4.87 2.11 3.30
N TRP A 85 -5.05 3.19 2.55
CA TRP A 85 -4.66 4.55 2.93
C TRP A 85 -5.68 5.15 3.91
N GLN A 86 -5.36 5.15 5.20
CA GLN A 86 -6.23 5.72 6.23
C GLN A 86 -5.80 7.15 6.61
N PRO A 87 -6.76 8.07 6.83
CA PRO A 87 -8.21 7.83 6.97
C PRO A 87 -9.04 7.91 5.69
N SER A 88 -8.44 8.26 4.53
CA SER A 88 -9.22 8.53 3.29
C SER A 88 -10.02 7.32 2.82
N MET A 89 -9.48 6.11 2.95
CA MET A 89 -10.14 4.87 2.52
C MET A 89 -11.17 4.34 3.53
N ASP A 90 -11.18 4.81 4.77
CA ASP A 90 -12.09 4.32 5.82
C ASP A 90 -13.55 4.25 5.38
N PRO A 91 -14.15 5.28 4.73
CA PRO A 91 -15.56 5.21 4.33
C PRO A 91 -15.88 4.10 3.33
N VAL A 92 -14.92 3.73 2.48
CA VAL A 92 -15.09 2.66 1.47
C VAL A 92 -14.85 1.28 2.09
N ALA A 93 -13.88 1.17 3.01
CA ALA A 93 -13.49 -0.07 3.64
C ALA A 93 -14.40 -0.49 4.80
N GLU A 94 -14.94 0.49 5.54
CA GLU A 94 -15.70 0.30 6.78
C GLU A 94 -16.83 -0.75 6.66
N PRO A 95 -17.67 -0.79 5.60
CA PRO A 95 -18.71 -1.81 5.47
C PRO A 95 -18.17 -3.24 5.47
N PHE A 96 -17.02 -3.47 4.87
CA PHE A 96 -16.38 -4.79 4.80
C PHE A 96 -15.71 -5.17 6.13
N VAL A 97 -15.07 -4.19 6.77
CA VAL A 97 -14.40 -4.37 8.08
C VAL A 97 -15.44 -4.63 9.16
N LYS A 98 -16.51 -3.82 9.24
CA LYS A 98 -17.61 -4.02 10.21
C LYS A 98 -18.34 -5.35 10.01
N ALA A 99 -18.49 -5.81 8.76
CA ALA A 99 -19.05 -7.12 8.45
C ALA A 99 -18.10 -8.28 8.76
N GLY A 100 -16.85 -8.01 9.18
CA GLY A 100 -15.84 -9.03 9.45
C GLY A 100 -15.40 -9.81 8.23
N THR A 101 -15.58 -9.25 7.01
CA THR A 101 -15.25 -9.91 5.74
C THR A 101 -13.88 -9.49 5.18
N VAL A 102 -13.33 -8.40 5.68
CA VAL A 102 -11.98 -7.90 5.43
C VAL A 102 -11.33 -7.60 6.77
N LYS A 103 -10.08 -8.02 6.94
CA LYS A 103 -9.25 -7.73 8.12
C LYS A 103 -8.17 -6.73 7.73
N VAL A 104 -8.13 -5.60 8.43
CA VAL A 104 -7.00 -4.67 8.40
C VAL A 104 -5.98 -5.14 9.44
N LEU A 105 -4.71 -5.22 9.06
CA LEU A 105 -3.64 -5.56 10.02
C LEU A 105 -3.42 -4.37 10.96
N SER A 106 -3.19 -4.66 12.24
CA SER A 106 -3.14 -3.65 13.30
C SER A 106 -1.97 -2.66 13.20
N THR A 107 -0.91 -3.03 12.49
CA THR A 107 0.28 -2.21 12.34
C THR A 107 0.40 -1.74 10.89
N PRO A 108 0.51 -0.43 10.64
CA PRO A 108 0.67 0.09 9.29
C PRO A 108 1.92 -0.49 8.61
N ASN A 109 1.84 -0.70 7.32
CA ASN A 109 2.99 -1.08 6.50
C ASN A 109 3.79 0.15 6.05
N LEU A 110 3.16 1.34 6.00
CA LEU A 110 3.80 2.63 5.74
C LEU A 110 3.29 3.70 6.71
N THR A 111 4.19 4.55 7.20
CA THR A 111 3.90 5.75 7.98
C THR A 111 4.61 6.96 7.39
N GLY A 112 4.12 8.17 7.70
CA GLY A 112 4.68 9.41 7.16
C GLY A 112 4.18 9.73 5.75
N ALA A 113 3.11 9.08 5.32
CA ALA A 113 2.42 9.37 4.07
C ALA A 113 1.49 10.59 4.21
N LYS A 114 1.12 11.18 3.06
CA LYS A 114 0.13 12.27 2.94
C LYS A 114 -0.76 12.02 1.74
N TYR A 115 -2.02 12.42 1.84
CA TYR A 115 -2.96 12.38 0.73
C TYR A 115 -3.96 13.52 0.87
N THR A 116 -3.97 14.46 -0.09
CA THR A 116 -4.87 15.61 -0.07
C THR A 116 -4.85 16.34 -1.43
N LEU A 117 -5.47 17.52 -1.52
CA LEU A 117 -5.39 18.36 -2.74
C LEU A 117 -4.09 19.14 -2.77
N ALA A 118 -3.53 19.25 -3.98
CA ALA A 118 -2.32 20.00 -4.29
C ALA A 118 -2.51 20.90 -5.49
N VAL A 119 -1.64 21.90 -5.58
CA VAL A 119 -1.57 22.85 -6.69
C VAL A 119 -0.11 23.11 -7.08
N PRO A 120 0.19 23.55 -8.30
CA PRO A 120 1.50 24.09 -8.63
C PRO A 120 1.88 25.27 -7.71
N THR A 121 3.15 25.36 -7.32
CA THR A 121 3.61 26.39 -6.37
C THR A 121 3.31 27.82 -6.84
N TYR A 122 3.31 28.09 -8.15
CA TYR A 122 2.97 29.42 -8.67
C TYR A 122 1.51 29.84 -8.41
N GLU A 123 0.59 28.88 -8.28
CA GLU A 123 -0.81 29.15 -7.90
C GLU A 123 -0.92 29.40 -6.39
N TYR A 124 -0.18 28.63 -5.61
CA TYR A 124 -0.08 28.83 -4.16
C TYR A 124 0.46 30.24 -3.84
N ASP A 125 1.52 30.65 -4.53
CA ASP A 125 2.13 31.99 -4.39
C ASP A 125 1.17 33.11 -4.84
N ALA A 126 0.32 32.80 -5.83
CA ALA A 126 -0.72 33.74 -6.31
C ALA A 126 -1.98 33.80 -5.41
N GLY A 127 -2.00 33.03 -4.31
CA GLY A 127 -3.04 33.13 -3.27
C GLY A 127 -3.96 31.92 -3.12
N LEU A 128 -3.84 30.87 -3.93
CA LEU A 128 -4.58 29.62 -3.77
C LEU A 128 -3.87 28.75 -2.73
N LYS A 129 -4.10 29.02 -1.44
CA LYS A 129 -3.34 28.42 -0.33
C LYS A 129 -4.13 27.38 0.47
N SER A 130 -5.45 27.42 0.38
CA SER A 130 -6.32 26.57 1.18
C SER A 130 -7.52 26.05 0.38
N PHE A 131 -8.19 25.04 0.91
CA PHE A 131 -9.45 24.54 0.36
C PHE A 131 -10.49 25.67 0.23
N ALA A 132 -10.54 26.61 1.20
CA ALA A 132 -11.45 27.74 1.17
C ALA A 132 -11.14 28.75 0.07
N ASP A 133 -9.96 28.68 -0.54
CA ASP A 133 -9.57 29.57 -1.63
C ASP A 133 -9.96 29.01 -3.01
N ILE A 134 -10.19 27.70 -3.14
CA ILE A 134 -10.43 27.03 -4.43
C ILE A 134 -11.57 27.73 -5.20
N ALA A 135 -12.70 27.96 -4.55
CA ALA A 135 -13.85 28.60 -5.19
C ALA A 135 -13.57 30.04 -5.68
N LYS A 136 -12.65 30.77 -5.02
CA LYS A 136 -12.28 32.16 -5.42
C LYS A 136 -11.56 32.19 -6.77
N PHE A 137 -10.95 31.09 -7.16
CA PHE A 137 -10.22 30.92 -8.40
C PHE A 137 -10.94 30.01 -9.41
N GLY A 138 -12.25 29.80 -9.23
CA GLY A 138 -13.04 28.88 -10.05
C GLY A 138 -12.87 29.08 -11.55
N ASP A 139 -12.94 30.31 -12.05
CA ASP A 139 -12.75 30.61 -13.48
C ASP A 139 -11.36 30.20 -13.99
N LYS A 140 -10.31 30.48 -13.20
CA LYS A 140 -8.94 30.10 -13.57
C LYS A 140 -8.75 28.58 -13.56
N LEU A 141 -9.41 27.89 -12.64
CA LEU A 141 -9.45 26.44 -12.51
C LEU A 141 -10.44 25.76 -13.47
N GLN A 142 -11.17 26.55 -14.29
CA GLN A 142 -12.25 26.06 -15.15
C GLN A 142 -13.30 25.26 -14.36
N HIS A 143 -13.44 25.54 -13.06
CA HIS A 143 -14.30 24.80 -12.12
C HIS A 143 -14.04 23.28 -12.14
N LYS A 144 -12.76 22.87 -12.21
CA LYS A 144 -12.35 21.46 -12.24
C LYS A 144 -11.43 21.12 -11.08
N ILE A 145 -11.61 19.94 -10.52
CA ILE A 145 -10.66 19.27 -9.62
C ILE A 145 -10.28 17.95 -10.28
N TYR A 146 -8.99 17.70 -10.43
CA TYR A 146 -8.51 16.51 -11.11
C TYR A 146 -8.25 15.39 -10.10
N GLY A 147 -8.98 14.29 -10.31
CA GLY A 147 -8.87 13.05 -9.56
C GLY A 147 -8.21 11.95 -10.36
N ILE A 148 -8.22 10.76 -9.81
CA ILE A 148 -7.64 9.57 -10.40
C ILE A 148 -8.73 8.59 -10.87
N GLU A 149 -8.57 7.28 -10.72
CA GLU A 149 -9.51 6.30 -11.31
C GLU A 149 -10.90 6.33 -10.64
N PRO A 150 -11.96 6.00 -11.39
CA PRO A 150 -13.30 5.87 -10.84
C PRO A 150 -13.36 4.83 -9.71
N GLY A 151 -14.03 5.20 -8.62
CA GLY A 151 -14.13 4.37 -7.41
C GLY A 151 -12.99 4.58 -6.42
N ASN A 152 -12.11 5.54 -6.68
CA ASN A 152 -11.06 5.97 -5.75
C ASN A 152 -11.67 6.68 -4.53
N ASP A 153 -11.05 6.49 -3.37
CA ASP A 153 -11.46 7.09 -2.09
C ASP A 153 -11.33 8.62 -2.09
N GLY A 154 -10.22 9.17 -2.58
CA GLY A 154 -10.02 10.62 -2.69
C GLY A 154 -11.01 11.27 -3.67
N ASN A 155 -11.34 10.60 -4.78
CA ASN A 155 -12.40 11.03 -5.67
C ASN A 155 -13.75 11.10 -4.93
N ALA A 156 -14.04 10.10 -4.09
CA ALA A 156 -15.28 10.09 -3.29
C ALA A 156 -15.32 11.26 -2.29
N LEU A 157 -14.20 11.59 -1.66
CA LEU A 157 -14.08 12.74 -0.77
C LEU A 157 -14.28 14.06 -1.52
N VAL A 158 -13.63 14.24 -2.68
CA VAL A 158 -13.83 15.44 -3.53
C VAL A 158 -15.28 15.55 -3.98
N LYS A 159 -15.87 14.44 -4.44
CA LYS A 159 -17.27 14.44 -4.85
C LYS A 159 -18.20 14.82 -3.70
N LYS A 160 -17.96 14.31 -2.50
CA LYS A 160 -18.73 14.67 -1.30
C LYS A 160 -18.64 16.17 -1.00
N MET A 161 -17.45 16.79 -1.12
CA MET A 161 -17.28 18.24 -0.95
C MET A 161 -18.11 19.03 -1.96
N ILE A 162 -18.09 18.62 -3.22
CA ILE A 162 -18.86 19.25 -4.31
C ILE A 162 -20.36 19.12 -4.04
N ASP A 163 -20.85 17.90 -3.81
CA ASP A 163 -22.28 17.59 -3.62
C ASP A 163 -22.86 18.32 -2.38
N SER A 164 -22.07 18.46 -1.31
CA SER A 164 -22.47 19.16 -0.08
C SER A 164 -22.20 20.67 -0.11
N ASN A 165 -21.67 21.20 -1.22
CA ASN A 165 -21.22 22.59 -1.34
C ASN A 165 -20.19 23.01 -0.26
N GLN A 166 -19.41 22.08 0.26
CA GLN A 166 -18.33 22.41 1.17
C GLN A 166 -17.29 23.27 0.46
N PHE A 167 -16.74 24.27 1.11
CA PHE A 167 -15.83 25.26 0.53
C PHE A 167 -16.40 26.03 -0.68
N ASN A 168 -17.73 26.09 -0.86
CA ASN A 168 -18.44 26.69 -2.00
C ASN A 168 -18.10 26.03 -3.36
N LEU A 169 -17.93 24.71 -3.38
CA LEU A 169 -17.49 23.94 -4.55
C LEU A 169 -18.64 23.37 -5.41
N LYS A 170 -19.92 23.76 -5.19
CA LYS A 170 -21.07 23.19 -5.91
C LYS A 170 -20.99 23.31 -7.44
N ASP A 171 -20.29 24.33 -7.94
CA ASP A 171 -20.15 24.59 -9.37
C ASP A 171 -18.92 23.90 -9.99
N PHE A 172 -18.13 23.21 -9.15
CA PHE A 172 -16.98 22.44 -9.60
C PHE A 172 -17.36 21.08 -10.11
N LYS A 173 -16.48 20.47 -10.90
CA LYS A 173 -16.58 19.12 -11.41
C LYS A 173 -15.31 18.34 -11.09
N LEU A 174 -15.48 17.15 -10.59
CA LEU A 174 -14.39 16.17 -10.49
C LEU A 174 -14.12 15.61 -11.89
N VAL A 175 -12.85 15.64 -12.31
CA VAL A 175 -12.37 15.01 -13.55
C VAL A 175 -11.66 13.73 -13.19
N GLU A 176 -12.34 12.62 -13.37
CA GLU A 176 -11.79 11.29 -13.10
C GLU A 176 -11.02 10.76 -14.32
N SER A 177 -9.90 10.07 -14.10
CA SER A 177 -9.10 9.46 -15.16
C SER A 177 -8.33 8.21 -14.67
N SER A 178 -7.07 8.36 -14.37
CA SER A 178 -6.16 7.46 -13.70
C SER A 178 -5.01 8.29 -13.12
N GLU A 179 -4.16 7.73 -12.27
CA GLU A 179 -2.93 8.42 -11.83
C GLU A 179 -2.15 8.98 -13.02
N ALA A 180 -1.85 8.13 -14.01
CA ALA A 180 -1.11 8.54 -15.19
C ALA A 180 -1.84 9.63 -16.01
N GLY A 181 -3.17 9.51 -16.18
CA GLY A 181 -3.99 10.48 -16.89
C GLY A 181 -4.03 11.82 -16.18
N MET A 182 -4.22 11.85 -14.88
CA MET A 182 -4.17 13.06 -14.07
C MET A 182 -2.80 13.74 -14.18
N LEU A 183 -1.71 12.98 -14.03
CA LEU A 183 -0.35 13.55 -14.13
C LEU A 183 -0.02 14.11 -15.52
N VAL A 184 -0.56 13.54 -16.59
CA VAL A 184 -0.45 14.11 -17.95
C VAL A 184 -1.08 15.50 -18.00
N GLU A 185 -2.30 15.66 -17.47
CA GLU A 185 -2.99 16.96 -17.43
C GLU A 185 -2.30 17.95 -16.52
N VAL A 186 -1.87 17.55 -15.33
CA VAL A 186 -1.12 18.41 -14.41
C VAL A 186 0.18 18.90 -15.07
N ASN A 187 0.94 18.00 -15.70
CA ASN A 187 2.17 18.38 -16.42
C ASN A 187 1.89 19.33 -17.59
N ARG A 188 0.79 19.13 -18.32
CA ARG A 188 0.37 20.03 -19.39
C ARG A 188 0.07 21.43 -18.84
N ALA A 189 -0.73 21.49 -17.76
CA ALA A 189 -1.09 22.75 -17.11
C ALA A 189 0.16 23.49 -16.59
N VAL A 190 1.07 22.78 -15.92
CA VAL A 190 2.32 23.36 -15.41
C VAL A 190 3.18 23.96 -16.54
N ARG A 191 3.34 23.24 -17.66
CA ARG A 191 4.10 23.76 -18.82
C ARG A 191 3.48 25.03 -19.41
N ASN A 192 2.16 25.08 -19.44
CA ASN A 192 1.41 26.23 -20.02
C ASN A 192 1.15 27.32 -19.00
N LYS A 193 1.53 27.18 -17.74
CA LYS A 193 1.17 28.09 -16.64
C LYS A 193 -0.35 28.25 -16.47
N GLU A 194 -1.11 27.21 -16.84
CA GLU A 194 -2.53 27.11 -16.56
C GLU A 194 -2.75 26.68 -15.10
N TRP A 195 -3.93 26.97 -14.58
CA TRP A 195 -4.28 26.65 -13.19
C TRP A 195 -4.92 25.26 -13.10
N VAL A 196 -4.48 24.48 -12.08
CA VAL A 196 -4.92 23.11 -11.86
C VAL A 196 -4.89 22.77 -10.37
N VAL A 197 -5.99 22.20 -9.85
CA VAL A 197 -6.04 21.58 -8.53
C VAL A 197 -6.28 20.07 -8.71
N PHE A 198 -5.51 19.27 -8.00
CA PHE A 198 -5.48 17.82 -8.21
C PHE A 198 -5.22 17.05 -6.92
N LEU A 199 -5.54 15.76 -6.93
CA LEU A 199 -5.16 14.84 -5.85
C LEU A 199 -3.65 14.64 -5.87
N GLY A 200 -3.01 14.91 -4.72
CA GLY A 200 -1.58 14.71 -4.54
C GLY A 200 -1.29 13.87 -3.30
N TRP A 201 -0.24 13.07 -3.34
CA TRP A 201 0.17 12.23 -2.22
C TRP A 201 1.69 12.10 -2.12
N ASP A 202 2.15 11.73 -0.94
CA ASP A 202 3.54 11.42 -0.63
C ASP A 202 3.58 10.11 0.16
N PRO A 203 4.41 9.12 -0.21
CA PRO A 203 5.47 9.18 -1.24
C PRO A 203 4.93 9.09 -2.67
N HIS A 204 5.46 9.91 -3.55
CA HIS A 204 5.28 9.82 -5.00
C HIS A 204 6.31 10.69 -5.74
N PRO A 205 6.86 10.27 -6.89
CA PRO A 205 7.83 11.05 -7.68
C PRO A 205 7.33 12.44 -8.09
N MET A 206 6.00 12.66 -8.19
CA MET A 206 5.43 13.97 -8.48
C MET A 206 5.93 15.05 -7.52
N ASN A 207 6.20 14.73 -6.25
CA ASN A 207 6.68 15.66 -5.24
C ASN A 207 8.07 16.25 -5.57
N ILE A 208 8.85 15.52 -6.37
CA ILE A 208 10.19 15.93 -6.83
C ILE A 208 10.11 16.53 -8.23
N GLN A 209 9.31 15.93 -9.11
CA GLN A 209 9.23 16.30 -10.52
C GLN A 209 8.41 17.57 -10.76
N LEU A 210 7.42 17.84 -9.90
CA LEU A 210 6.55 19.02 -9.97
C LEU A 210 6.90 19.99 -8.84
N LYS A 211 6.99 21.27 -9.16
CA LYS A 211 6.99 22.31 -8.14
C LYS A 211 5.55 22.52 -7.67
N MET A 212 5.13 21.70 -6.71
CA MET A 212 3.77 21.70 -6.18
C MET A 212 3.74 21.97 -4.67
N THR A 213 2.57 22.34 -4.18
CA THR A 213 2.32 22.59 -2.75
C THR A 213 0.96 22.04 -2.38
N TYR A 214 0.88 21.38 -1.23
CA TYR A 214 -0.38 20.89 -0.66
C TYR A 214 -1.19 22.04 -0.08
N LEU A 215 -2.52 22.01 -0.29
CA LEU A 215 -3.44 23.01 0.25
C LEU A 215 -3.73 22.75 1.73
N THR A 216 -3.87 23.84 2.51
CA THR A 216 -4.28 23.80 3.91
C THR A 216 -5.81 23.73 4.05
N GLY A 217 -6.31 23.40 5.26
CA GLY A 217 -7.74 23.48 5.61
C GLY A 217 -8.60 22.40 5.02
N GLY A 218 -7.99 21.26 4.62
CA GLY A 218 -8.69 20.05 4.23
C GLY A 218 -8.72 18.95 5.30
N ASP A 219 -8.32 19.28 6.54
CA ASP A 219 -8.10 18.31 7.62
C ASP A 219 -9.37 17.50 7.97
N ASP A 220 -10.54 18.14 7.94
CA ASP A 220 -11.84 17.48 8.19
C ASP A 220 -12.28 16.53 7.05
N VAL A 221 -11.57 16.57 5.92
CA VAL A 221 -11.89 15.78 4.73
C VAL A 221 -10.87 14.68 4.50
N PHE A 222 -9.59 15.03 4.44
CA PHE A 222 -8.49 14.13 4.11
C PHE A 222 -7.70 13.63 5.32
N GLY A 223 -7.93 14.18 6.49
CA GLY A 223 -7.19 13.93 7.71
C GLY A 223 -6.27 15.09 8.12
N PRO A 224 -5.75 15.07 9.37
CA PRO A 224 -4.97 16.17 9.94
C PRO A 224 -3.64 16.36 9.20
N ASN A 225 -2.96 17.48 9.49
CA ASN A 225 -1.59 17.74 9.05
C ASN A 225 -1.39 17.61 7.53
N TYR A 226 -2.28 18.22 6.73
CA TYR A 226 -2.27 18.12 5.26
C TYR A 226 -2.57 16.70 4.76
N GLY A 227 -3.57 16.03 5.36
CA GLY A 227 -3.93 14.67 4.99
C GLY A 227 -2.86 13.65 5.38
N GLU A 228 -2.26 13.80 6.58
CA GLU A 228 -1.36 12.76 7.13
C GLU A 228 -2.05 11.41 7.08
N ALA A 229 -1.38 10.45 6.45
CA ALA A 229 -1.92 9.12 6.22
C ALA A 229 -0.99 8.03 6.77
N LYS A 230 -1.61 6.90 7.10
CA LYS A 230 -0.93 5.63 7.36
C LYS A 230 -1.51 4.61 6.41
N VAL A 231 -0.65 3.81 5.82
CA VAL A 231 -1.10 2.75 4.92
C VAL A 231 -1.07 1.41 5.63
N TYR A 232 -2.16 0.67 5.51
CA TYR A 232 -2.29 -0.63 6.15
C TYR A 232 -2.43 -1.74 5.12
N THR A 233 -2.24 -2.96 5.59
CA THR A 233 -2.45 -4.16 4.78
C THR A 233 -3.80 -4.75 5.09
N MET A 234 -4.56 -5.09 4.05
CA MET A 234 -5.83 -5.81 4.14
C MET A 234 -5.70 -7.24 3.66
N VAL A 235 -6.36 -8.15 4.37
CA VAL A 235 -6.36 -9.60 4.07
C VAL A 235 -7.74 -10.20 4.38
N PRO A 236 -8.07 -11.42 3.87
CA PRO A 236 -9.19 -12.20 4.37
C PRO A 236 -9.05 -12.44 5.89
N PRO A 237 -10.14 -12.47 6.66
CA PRO A 237 -10.09 -12.58 8.12
C PRO A 237 -9.31 -13.77 8.65
N ASP A 238 -9.33 -14.89 7.92
CA ASP A 238 -8.66 -16.13 8.25
C ASP A 238 -7.26 -16.32 7.64
N TYR A 239 -6.78 -15.33 6.85
CA TYR A 239 -5.54 -15.50 6.07
C TYR A 239 -4.33 -15.83 6.93
N LEU A 240 -4.14 -15.12 8.05
CA LEU A 240 -2.99 -15.32 8.92
C LEU A 240 -3.00 -16.70 9.64
N THR A 241 -4.17 -17.32 9.78
CA THR A 241 -4.31 -18.66 10.38
C THR A 241 -4.29 -19.76 9.33
N ARG A 242 -4.83 -19.48 8.14
CA ARG A 242 -4.87 -20.42 7.00
C ARG A 242 -3.50 -20.56 6.34
N CYS A 243 -2.74 -19.46 6.22
CA CYS A 243 -1.43 -19.36 5.59
C CYS A 243 -0.44 -18.67 6.56
N PRO A 244 -0.07 -19.33 7.67
CA PRO A 244 0.67 -18.68 8.75
C PRO A 244 2.05 -18.16 8.34
N ASN A 245 2.77 -18.85 7.47
CA ASN A 245 4.09 -18.42 7.03
C ASN A 245 4.00 -17.26 6.02
N ALA A 246 3.11 -17.35 5.02
CA ALA A 246 2.82 -16.22 4.12
C ALA A 246 2.26 -15.01 4.90
N GLY A 247 1.36 -15.26 5.85
CA GLY A 247 0.81 -14.25 6.74
C GLY A 247 1.88 -13.55 7.60
N GLN A 248 2.91 -14.29 8.04
CA GLN A 248 4.04 -13.72 8.76
C GLN A 248 4.84 -12.76 7.87
N VAL A 249 5.12 -13.15 6.61
CA VAL A 249 5.75 -12.24 5.63
C VAL A 249 4.95 -10.95 5.51
N VAL A 250 3.65 -11.06 5.21
CA VAL A 250 2.76 -9.89 5.00
C VAL A 250 2.71 -8.99 6.24
N THR A 251 2.72 -9.57 7.43
CA THR A 251 2.74 -8.81 8.70
C THR A 251 4.06 -8.08 8.92
N ASN A 252 5.17 -8.69 8.49
CA ASN A 252 6.50 -8.13 8.66
C ASN A 252 6.84 -7.03 7.64
N LEU A 253 6.15 -6.96 6.51
CA LEU A 253 6.40 -5.94 5.49
C LEU A 253 6.24 -4.54 6.08
N LYS A 254 7.30 -3.75 6.01
CA LYS A 254 7.34 -2.34 6.43
C LYS A 254 8.07 -1.55 5.37
N PHE A 255 7.40 -0.56 4.85
CA PHE A 255 7.94 0.38 3.88
C PHE A 255 8.22 1.72 4.56
N THR A 256 8.98 2.54 3.88
CA THR A 256 9.20 3.93 4.24
C THR A 256 9.02 4.79 3.00
N PRO A 257 8.72 6.09 3.14
CA PRO A 257 8.66 6.99 1.99
C PRO A 257 9.94 6.93 1.12
N GLY A 258 11.11 6.73 1.75
CA GLY A 258 12.38 6.60 1.03
C GLY A 258 12.47 5.32 0.20
N ILE A 259 12.00 4.17 0.72
CA ILE A 259 11.97 2.90 -0.02
C ILE A 259 11.05 3.03 -1.24
N GLU A 260 9.84 3.51 -1.01
CA GLU A 260 8.84 3.61 -2.08
C GLU A 260 9.27 4.60 -3.16
N ASN A 261 9.74 5.79 -2.79
CA ASN A 261 10.23 6.78 -3.75
C ASN A 261 11.36 6.24 -4.64
N GLN A 262 12.33 5.48 -4.08
CA GLN A 262 13.44 4.89 -4.86
C GLN A 262 12.94 3.86 -5.88
N VAL A 263 12.02 2.98 -5.48
CA VAL A 263 11.49 1.96 -6.39
C VAL A 263 10.57 2.60 -7.43
N MET A 264 9.70 3.53 -7.03
CA MET A 264 8.84 4.28 -7.94
C MET A 264 9.63 5.12 -8.95
N GLU A 265 10.76 5.72 -8.56
CA GLU A 265 11.64 6.44 -9.49
C GLU A 265 12.16 5.52 -10.59
N SER A 266 12.60 4.32 -10.24
CA SER A 266 13.02 3.32 -11.24
C SER A 266 11.88 2.91 -12.18
N ILE A 267 10.64 2.83 -11.68
CA ILE A 267 9.47 2.51 -12.50
C ILE A 267 9.10 3.69 -13.42
N THR A 268 9.01 4.91 -12.87
CA THR A 268 8.46 6.06 -13.60
C THR A 268 9.47 6.79 -14.45
N THR A 269 10.71 6.92 -13.98
CA THR A 269 11.78 7.68 -14.65
C THR A 269 12.64 6.77 -15.51
N ASP A 270 13.13 5.65 -14.96
CA ASP A 270 13.96 4.69 -15.71
C ASP A 270 13.12 3.76 -16.60
N LYS A 271 11.77 3.82 -16.49
CA LYS A 271 10.83 3.00 -17.27
C LYS A 271 11.02 1.48 -17.10
N LYS A 272 11.49 1.06 -15.93
CA LYS A 272 11.65 -0.36 -15.61
C LYS A 272 10.30 -0.97 -15.25
N GLU A 273 10.14 -2.25 -15.60
CA GLU A 273 9.06 -3.06 -15.06
C GLU A 273 9.17 -3.14 -13.53
N ALA A 274 8.04 -3.06 -12.82
CA ALA A 274 8.02 -2.95 -11.36
C ALA A 274 8.79 -4.10 -10.66
N ASN A 275 8.64 -5.35 -11.16
CA ASN A 275 9.35 -6.50 -10.59
C ASN A 275 10.87 -6.42 -10.80
N VAL A 276 11.32 -5.84 -11.92
CA VAL A 276 12.75 -5.60 -12.19
C VAL A 276 13.29 -4.54 -11.24
N ALA A 277 12.58 -3.41 -11.11
CA ALA A 277 12.94 -2.33 -10.20
C ALA A 277 13.03 -2.83 -8.73
N ALA A 278 12.04 -3.59 -8.29
CA ALA A 278 11.99 -4.17 -6.95
C ALA A 278 13.13 -5.15 -6.68
N LYS A 279 13.41 -6.07 -7.63
CA LYS A 279 14.50 -7.05 -7.51
C LYS A 279 15.86 -6.36 -7.46
N GLU A 280 16.11 -5.38 -8.31
CA GLU A 280 17.34 -4.59 -8.29
C GLU A 280 17.48 -3.83 -6.98
N TRP A 281 16.42 -3.18 -6.51
CA TRP A 281 16.44 -2.44 -5.26
C TRP A 281 16.77 -3.37 -4.08
N LEU A 282 16.11 -4.51 -3.94
CA LEU A 282 16.36 -5.50 -2.88
C LEU A 282 17.79 -6.08 -2.95
N LYS A 283 18.33 -6.27 -4.15
CA LYS A 283 19.71 -6.72 -4.36
C LYS A 283 20.73 -5.72 -3.77
N HIS A 284 20.45 -4.42 -3.88
CA HIS A 284 21.30 -3.36 -3.35
C HIS A 284 20.99 -3.00 -1.89
N ASN A 285 19.81 -3.35 -1.39
CA ASN A 285 19.33 -3.03 -0.04
C ASN A 285 18.95 -4.29 0.77
N PRO A 286 19.79 -5.33 0.85
CA PRO A 286 19.42 -6.61 1.46
C PRO A 286 19.17 -6.53 2.98
N GLY A 287 19.47 -5.40 3.61
CA GLY A 287 19.28 -5.19 5.05
C GLY A 287 17.81 -5.29 5.50
N VAL A 288 16.87 -4.85 4.66
CA VAL A 288 15.42 -4.91 4.96
C VAL A 288 14.91 -6.34 5.10
N LEU A 289 15.54 -7.29 4.42
CA LEU A 289 15.16 -8.70 4.44
C LEU A 289 15.27 -9.32 5.85
N THR A 290 16.16 -8.83 6.70
CA THR A 290 16.29 -9.34 8.06
C THR A 290 15.00 -9.14 8.85
N GLN A 291 14.38 -7.98 8.72
CA GLN A 291 13.10 -7.69 9.37
C GLN A 291 11.93 -8.40 8.67
N TRP A 292 11.87 -8.33 7.34
CA TRP A 292 10.74 -8.88 6.58
C TRP A 292 10.66 -10.41 6.66
N LEU A 293 11.80 -11.07 6.88
CA LEU A 293 11.89 -12.54 6.98
C LEU A 293 12.03 -13.05 8.41
N ALA A 294 11.82 -12.18 9.41
CA ALA A 294 11.88 -12.62 10.82
C ALA A 294 10.80 -13.67 11.12
N GLY A 295 11.21 -14.86 11.55
CA GLY A 295 10.32 -15.99 11.85
C GLY A 295 9.73 -16.70 10.62
N VAL A 296 10.16 -16.31 9.40
CA VAL A 296 9.68 -16.87 8.12
C VAL A 296 10.56 -18.03 7.66
N LYS A 297 9.95 -19.00 6.99
CA LYS A 297 10.63 -20.09 6.25
C LYS A 297 10.29 -19.99 4.76
N THR A 298 11.05 -20.69 3.92
CA THR A 298 10.63 -20.93 2.53
C THR A 298 9.37 -21.82 2.52
N PHE A 299 8.68 -21.86 1.39
CA PHE A 299 7.50 -22.71 1.23
C PHE A 299 7.80 -24.19 1.51
N ASP A 300 9.01 -24.67 1.22
CA ASP A 300 9.49 -26.02 1.49
C ASP A 300 10.18 -26.19 2.88
N GLY A 301 10.04 -25.19 3.76
CA GLY A 301 10.49 -25.24 5.17
C GLY A 301 11.95 -24.91 5.44
N LYS A 302 12.71 -24.45 4.43
CA LYS A 302 14.12 -24.05 4.58
C LYS A 302 14.27 -22.65 5.17
N GLU A 303 15.51 -22.25 5.46
CA GLU A 303 15.83 -20.91 5.94
C GLU A 303 15.52 -19.83 4.87
N ALA A 304 14.69 -18.85 5.25
CA ALA A 304 14.18 -17.84 4.33
C ALA A 304 15.27 -16.91 3.80
N LEU A 305 16.09 -16.32 4.69
CA LEU A 305 17.04 -15.27 4.31
C LEU A 305 18.10 -15.75 3.29
N PRO A 306 18.75 -16.91 3.46
CA PRO A 306 19.66 -17.44 2.44
C PRO A 306 18.97 -17.73 1.10
N ALA A 307 17.74 -18.25 1.14
CA ALA A 307 16.99 -18.57 -0.07
C ALA A 307 16.65 -17.30 -0.89
N VAL A 308 16.09 -16.28 -0.22
CA VAL A 308 15.77 -15.00 -0.89
C VAL A 308 17.04 -14.32 -1.41
N LYS A 309 18.15 -14.30 -0.64
CA LYS A 309 19.41 -13.75 -1.13
C LYS A 309 19.94 -14.51 -2.36
N SER A 310 19.84 -15.84 -2.37
CA SER A 310 20.21 -16.65 -3.53
C SER A 310 19.34 -16.32 -4.75
N TYR A 311 18.03 -16.20 -4.57
CA TYR A 311 17.11 -15.77 -5.63
C TYR A 311 17.44 -14.39 -6.21
N LEU A 312 17.77 -13.42 -5.35
CA LEU A 312 18.16 -12.08 -5.78
C LEU A 312 19.48 -12.05 -6.55
N ALA A 313 20.38 -13.02 -6.31
CA ALA A 313 21.65 -13.13 -7.02
C ALA A 313 21.50 -13.72 -8.43
N THR A 314 20.39 -14.37 -8.75
CA THR A 314 20.10 -14.84 -10.12
C THR A 314 19.80 -13.66 -11.05
N GLN A 315 20.24 -13.78 -12.31
CA GLN A 315 20.01 -12.73 -13.34
C GLN A 315 18.53 -12.62 -13.72
#